data_937b35a6d578947597046f61da31ca9d
#
_entry.id   937b35a6d578947597046f61da31ca9d
#
_cell.length_a   1.000
_cell.length_b   1.000
_cell.length_c   1.000
_cell.angle_alpha   90.00
_cell.angle_beta   90.00
_cell.angle_gamma   90.00
#
_symmetry.space_group_name_H-M   'P 1'
#
loop_
_entity.id
_entity.type
_entity.pdbx_description
1 polymer ?
#
loop_
_entity_poly.entity_id
_entity_poly.type
_entity_poly.pdbx_seq_one_letter_code
_entity_poly.pdbx_strand_id
1 'polypeptide(L)'
;AKQMQKHKMMTVITKTTTPEQWKEAAGTGLRMQSVSVCTGTNVMWDKEAQDWANMQKVLEMFPDVKMITVDVANAYHQNMVDFIKKVRDEYPNKVIVAGNVVTPEMTEELIINGADVVKIGIGPGSVCTTRTMTGVGVPQFSAIVDCSDAANGVGGHIMADGGCVHPGDIAKAFGGGAHMVMIGGMLAGHDESEQPVVDGRVEFYGMSSDRAREVHGKRKDGYRGNEGRLISLPHRGPVEPTLEDILGGVRSACTYIGARRLKDMAKCASFVTTNNVINR
;
A
#
# COMPACT_ATOMS: atom_id res chain seq x y z
N ALA A 1 -9.29 -2.39 -9.76
CA ALA A 1 -9.06 -1.00 -10.16
C ALA A 1 -10.36 -0.29 -10.62
N LYS A 2 -11.14 -0.85 -11.55
CA LYS A 2 -12.35 -0.21 -12.11
C LYS A 2 -13.41 0.16 -11.06
N GLN A 3 -13.67 -0.68 -10.08
CA GLN A 3 -14.61 -0.36 -9.00
C GLN A 3 -14.05 0.76 -8.13
N MET A 4 -12.77 0.71 -7.79
CA MET A 4 -12.10 1.74 -6.98
C MET A 4 -12.22 3.15 -7.60
N GLN A 5 -12.02 3.27 -8.92
CA GLN A 5 -12.11 4.58 -9.58
C GLN A 5 -13.51 5.20 -9.55
N LYS A 6 -14.60 4.42 -9.45
CA LYS A 6 -15.96 4.95 -9.30
C LYS A 6 -16.10 5.76 -8.00
N HIS A 7 -15.40 5.33 -6.96
CA HIS A 7 -15.36 5.98 -5.66
C HIS A 7 -14.21 6.98 -5.50
N LYS A 8 -13.54 7.36 -6.59
CA LYS A 8 -12.37 8.26 -6.58
C LYS A 8 -11.22 7.72 -5.72
N MET A 9 -11.11 6.41 -5.62
CA MET A 9 -9.99 5.71 -5.00
C MET A 9 -8.95 5.37 -6.05
N MET A 10 -7.69 5.30 -5.63
CA MET A 10 -6.57 4.89 -6.47
C MET A 10 -6.27 3.40 -6.30
N THR A 11 -5.67 2.81 -7.31
CA THR A 11 -5.16 1.43 -7.24
C THR A 11 -3.69 1.40 -7.64
N VAL A 12 -2.86 0.79 -6.81
CA VAL A 12 -1.48 0.47 -7.18
C VAL A 12 -1.49 -0.85 -7.94
N ILE A 13 -1.07 -0.81 -9.19
CA ILE A 13 -0.96 -2.02 -10.03
C ILE A 13 0.38 -2.70 -9.72
N THR A 14 0.33 -4.00 -9.48
CA THR A 14 1.52 -4.76 -9.09
C THR A 14 2.65 -4.67 -10.12
N LYS A 15 3.89 -4.67 -9.65
CA LYS A 15 5.10 -4.61 -10.48
C LYS A 15 5.30 -5.83 -11.39
N THR A 16 4.54 -6.90 -11.18
CA THR A 16 4.55 -8.10 -12.04
C THR A 16 3.63 -7.96 -13.25
N THR A 17 2.78 -6.92 -13.31
CA THR A 17 1.86 -6.69 -14.43
C THR A 17 2.64 -6.21 -15.65
N THR A 18 2.48 -6.91 -16.78
CA THR A 18 3.18 -6.59 -18.02
C THR A 18 2.59 -5.39 -18.75
N PRO A 19 3.35 -4.70 -19.64
CA PRO A 19 2.82 -3.62 -20.46
C PRO A 19 1.62 -4.04 -21.32
N GLU A 20 1.57 -5.29 -21.79
CA GLU A 20 0.46 -5.86 -22.56
C GLU A 20 -0.82 -5.93 -21.72
N GLN A 21 -0.73 -6.40 -20.49
CA GLN A 21 -1.84 -6.42 -19.55
C GLN A 21 -2.34 -5.01 -19.19
N TRP A 22 -1.42 -4.03 -19.10
CA TRP A 22 -1.79 -2.62 -18.94
C TRP A 22 -2.59 -2.10 -20.14
N LYS A 23 -2.18 -2.45 -21.37
CA LYS A 23 -2.87 -2.08 -22.59
C LYS A 23 -4.28 -2.68 -22.68
N GLU A 24 -4.41 -3.95 -22.28
CA GLU A 24 -5.71 -4.62 -22.18
C GLU A 24 -6.62 -3.91 -21.15
N ALA A 25 -6.11 -3.65 -19.95
CA ALA A 25 -6.84 -2.96 -18.90
C ALA A 25 -7.29 -1.55 -19.32
N ALA A 26 -6.45 -0.80 -20.05
CA ALA A 26 -6.80 0.51 -20.58
C ALA A 26 -8.00 0.43 -21.54
N GLY A 27 -8.03 -0.59 -22.42
CA GLY A 27 -9.13 -0.86 -23.35
C GLY A 27 -10.47 -1.12 -22.67
N THR A 28 -10.47 -1.44 -21.38
CA THR A 28 -11.69 -1.72 -20.60
C THR A 28 -12.31 -0.49 -19.92
N GLY A 29 -11.81 0.74 -20.17
CA GLY A 29 -12.29 1.98 -19.59
C GLY A 29 -11.66 2.32 -18.22
N LEU A 30 -10.53 1.72 -17.87
CA LEU A 30 -9.73 2.11 -16.72
C LEU A 30 -9.06 3.45 -16.98
N ARG A 31 -9.28 4.43 -16.11
CA ARG A 31 -8.65 5.75 -16.22
C ARG A 31 -7.23 5.71 -15.67
N MET A 32 -6.26 6.04 -16.49
CA MET A 32 -4.84 5.98 -16.13
C MET A 32 -4.46 6.94 -14.99
N GLN A 33 -5.18 8.04 -14.82
CA GLN A 33 -4.97 8.95 -13.67
C GLN A 33 -5.41 8.34 -12.31
N SER A 34 -6.19 7.25 -12.31
CA SER A 34 -6.67 6.58 -11.10
C SER A 34 -5.82 5.39 -10.67
N VAL A 35 -4.69 5.18 -11.33
CA VAL A 35 -3.77 4.08 -11.02
C VAL A 35 -2.34 4.58 -10.82
N SER A 36 -1.57 3.80 -10.05
CA SER A 36 -0.13 3.96 -9.88
C SER A 36 0.58 2.76 -10.49
N VAL A 37 1.65 3.01 -11.23
CA VAL A 37 2.58 1.95 -11.65
C VAL A 37 3.53 1.64 -10.50
N CYS A 38 3.88 0.36 -10.33
CA CYS A 38 4.73 -0.11 -9.24
C CYS A 38 6.06 -0.66 -9.76
N THR A 39 7.15 -0.37 -9.03
CA THR A 39 8.48 -0.96 -9.25
C THR A 39 9.13 -1.30 -7.91
N GLY A 40 10.14 -2.17 -7.91
CA GLY A 40 11.08 -2.36 -6.82
C GLY A 40 12.37 -1.58 -7.06
N THR A 41 13.40 -1.91 -6.28
CA THR A 41 14.74 -1.30 -6.38
C THR A 41 15.76 -2.22 -7.05
N ASN A 42 15.32 -3.33 -7.65
CA ASN A 42 16.21 -4.37 -8.19
C ASN A 42 17.18 -3.83 -9.25
N VAL A 43 16.80 -2.84 -10.03
CA VAL A 43 17.64 -2.21 -11.05
C VAL A 43 18.93 -1.59 -10.49
N MET A 44 19.01 -1.36 -9.18
CA MET A 44 20.22 -0.84 -8.53
C MET A 44 21.39 -1.84 -8.52
N TRP A 45 21.09 -3.13 -8.68
CA TRP A 45 22.09 -4.22 -8.75
C TRP A 45 21.89 -5.16 -9.94
N ASP A 46 20.74 -5.12 -10.58
CA ASP A 46 20.44 -5.86 -11.80
C ASP A 46 19.85 -4.89 -12.83
N LYS A 47 20.67 -4.48 -13.79
CA LYS A 47 20.28 -3.51 -14.84
C LYS A 47 19.18 -4.05 -15.77
N GLU A 48 18.98 -5.36 -15.81
CA GLU A 48 17.96 -6.04 -16.60
C GLU A 48 16.69 -6.29 -15.79
N ALA A 49 16.57 -5.70 -14.59
CA ALA A 49 15.41 -5.85 -13.73
C ALA A 49 14.11 -5.52 -14.47
N GLN A 50 13.28 -6.53 -14.65
CA GLN A 50 12.08 -6.47 -15.50
C GLN A 50 11.03 -5.49 -14.98
N ASP A 51 10.92 -5.32 -13.65
CA ASP A 51 9.96 -4.41 -13.00
C ASP A 51 10.25 -2.94 -13.36
N TRP A 52 11.52 -2.53 -13.40
CA TRP A 52 11.90 -1.20 -13.86
C TRP A 52 11.61 -0.99 -15.35
N ALA A 53 12.03 -1.92 -16.21
CA ALA A 53 11.80 -1.85 -17.65
C ALA A 53 10.30 -1.82 -17.98
N ASN A 54 9.50 -2.60 -17.30
CA ASN A 54 8.04 -2.60 -17.46
C ASN A 54 7.44 -1.24 -17.06
N MET A 55 7.86 -0.68 -15.92
CA MET A 55 7.40 0.64 -15.46
C MET A 55 7.70 1.72 -16.52
N GLN A 56 8.93 1.76 -17.06
CA GLN A 56 9.31 2.72 -18.09
C GLN A 56 8.40 2.61 -19.32
N LYS A 57 8.22 1.40 -19.86
CA LYS A 57 7.31 1.15 -20.99
C LYS A 57 5.87 1.57 -20.73
N VAL A 58 5.36 1.29 -19.51
CA VAL A 58 4.00 1.70 -19.11
C VAL A 58 3.88 3.22 -19.08
N LEU A 59 4.85 3.94 -18.55
CA LEU A 59 4.84 5.41 -18.50
C LEU A 59 4.96 6.06 -19.88
N GLU A 60 5.70 5.43 -20.81
CA GLU A 60 5.75 5.84 -22.23
C GLU A 60 4.40 5.63 -22.92
N MET A 61 3.77 4.48 -22.72
CA MET A 61 2.47 4.14 -23.32
C MET A 61 1.32 4.96 -22.71
N PHE A 62 1.39 5.29 -21.45
CA PHE A 62 0.33 5.95 -20.69
C PHE A 62 0.87 7.15 -19.89
N PRO A 63 1.18 8.27 -20.55
CA PRO A 63 1.72 9.47 -19.88
C PRO A 63 0.75 10.06 -18.82
N ASP A 64 -0.52 9.69 -18.90
CA ASP A 64 -1.56 10.05 -17.94
C ASP A 64 -1.47 9.33 -16.57
N VAL A 65 -0.67 8.27 -16.46
CA VAL A 65 -0.32 7.70 -15.14
C VAL A 65 0.50 8.74 -14.39
N LYS A 66 -0.03 9.25 -13.29
CA LYS A 66 0.58 10.37 -12.54
C LYS A 66 1.44 9.92 -11.36
N MET A 67 1.33 8.67 -10.95
CA MET A 67 1.94 8.17 -9.72
C MET A 67 2.81 6.95 -9.99
N ILE A 68 4.00 6.96 -9.38
CA ILE A 68 4.95 5.84 -9.34
C ILE A 68 5.04 5.37 -7.90
N THR A 69 4.87 4.08 -7.66
CA THR A 69 5.06 3.47 -6.34
C THR A 69 6.31 2.62 -6.32
N VAL A 70 7.28 3.01 -5.51
CA VAL A 70 8.50 2.22 -5.22
C VAL A 70 8.22 1.38 -3.98
N ASP A 71 8.03 0.07 -4.19
CA ASP A 71 7.55 -0.85 -3.16
C ASP A 71 8.56 -1.94 -2.82
N VAL A 72 9.10 -1.86 -1.61
CA VAL A 72 9.96 -2.85 -0.98
C VAL A 72 9.47 -3.18 0.42
N ALA A 73 9.75 -4.40 0.89
CA ALA A 73 9.30 -4.85 2.21
C ALA A 73 9.92 -4.04 3.37
N ASN A 74 11.14 -3.54 3.15
CA ASN A 74 11.91 -2.75 4.12
C ASN A 74 12.84 -1.80 3.36
N ALA A 75 12.67 -0.51 3.56
CA ALA A 75 13.37 0.55 2.83
C ALA A 75 14.61 1.12 3.56
N TYR A 76 15.06 0.50 4.66
CA TYR A 76 16.19 0.96 5.48
C TYR A 76 17.55 0.56 4.87
N HIS A 77 17.84 1.04 3.67
CA HIS A 77 19.14 0.82 3.02
C HIS A 77 19.45 1.95 2.04
N GLN A 78 20.74 2.30 1.88
CA GLN A 78 21.20 3.42 1.05
C GLN A 78 20.70 3.32 -0.40
N ASN A 79 20.67 2.12 -0.98
CA ASN A 79 20.19 1.93 -2.35
C ASN A 79 18.72 2.40 -2.55
N MET A 80 17.90 2.39 -1.50
CA MET A 80 16.54 2.93 -1.59
C MET A 80 16.57 4.44 -1.77
N VAL A 81 17.37 5.14 -0.96
CA VAL A 81 17.54 6.61 -1.05
C VAL A 81 18.05 7.00 -2.42
N ASP A 82 19.11 6.34 -2.88
CA ASP A 82 19.71 6.60 -4.20
C ASP A 82 18.74 6.30 -5.35
N PHE A 83 17.93 5.28 -5.18
CA PHE A 83 16.90 4.93 -6.16
C PHE A 83 15.79 5.98 -6.22
N ILE A 84 15.34 6.53 -5.09
CA ILE A 84 14.33 7.60 -5.06
C ILE A 84 14.87 8.85 -5.75
N LYS A 85 16.13 9.23 -5.52
CA LYS A 85 16.78 10.34 -6.26
C LYS A 85 16.74 10.08 -7.77
N LYS A 86 17.14 8.88 -8.21
CA LYS A 86 17.10 8.49 -9.61
C LYS A 86 15.69 8.60 -10.20
N VAL A 87 14.67 8.09 -9.50
CA VAL A 87 13.27 8.17 -9.97
C VAL A 87 12.82 9.63 -10.07
N ARG A 88 13.16 10.47 -9.09
CA ARG A 88 12.82 11.89 -9.10
C ARG A 88 13.49 12.64 -10.26
N ASP A 89 14.76 12.38 -10.52
CA ASP A 89 15.51 13.00 -11.62
C ASP A 89 14.92 12.62 -12.98
N GLU A 90 14.54 11.34 -13.16
CA GLU A 90 13.99 10.82 -14.41
C GLU A 90 12.51 11.20 -14.61
N TYR A 91 11.76 11.33 -13.52
CA TYR A 91 10.31 11.62 -13.54
C TYR A 91 9.94 12.81 -12.64
N PRO A 92 10.42 14.04 -12.92
CA PRO A 92 10.27 15.20 -12.03
C PRO A 92 8.82 15.61 -11.78
N ASN A 93 7.90 15.29 -12.70
CA ASN A 93 6.49 15.69 -12.65
C ASN A 93 5.53 14.56 -12.17
N LYS A 94 6.06 13.41 -11.77
CA LYS A 94 5.24 12.32 -11.23
C LYS A 94 5.21 12.39 -9.70
N VAL A 95 4.10 11.93 -9.12
CA VAL A 95 4.01 11.70 -7.67
C VAL A 95 4.75 10.42 -7.34
N ILE A 96 5.72 10.48 -6.45
CA ILE A 96 6.53 9.33 -6.03
C ILE A 96 6.08 8.87 -4.65
N VAL A 97 5.57 7.65 -4.57
CA VAL A 97 5.27 6.94 -3.32
C VAL A 97 6.41 5.97 -3.03
N ALA A 98 7.00 6.02 -1.85
CA ALA A 98 8.17 5.21 -1.48
C ALA A 98 7.96 4.50 -0.14
N GLY A 99 8.37 3.26 0.00
CA GLY A 99 8.29 2.52 1.26
C GLY A 99 8.62 1.03 1.13
N ASN A 100 8.57 0.33 2.27
CA ASN A 100 7.98 0.73 3.55
C ASN A 100 9.01 1.07 4.62
N VAL A 101 8.64 2.02 5.44
CA VAL A 101 9.37 2.42 6.64
C VAL A 101 8.42 2.52 7.84
N VAL A 102 8.94 2.73 9.06
CA VAL A 102 8.13 2.87 10.29
C VAL A 102 8.73 3.88 11.28
N THR A 103 9.75 4.65 10.88
CA THR A 103 10.39 5.65 11.74
C THR A 103 10.37 7.05 11.13
N PRO A 104 10.30 8.10 11.97
CA PRO A 104 10.37 9.50 11.55
C PRO A 104 11.57 9.81 10.68
N GLU A 105 12.78 9.41 11.10
CA GLU A 105 14.04 9.74 10.44
C GLU A 105 14.07 9.23 8.99
N MET A 106 13.66 7.97 8.78
CA MET A 106 13.65 7.41 7.43
C MET A 106 12.51 7.97 6.58
N THR A 107 11.43 8.41 7.22
CA THR A 107 10.34 9.12 6.53
C THR A 107 10.83 10.46 5.99
N GLU A 108 11.51 11.26 6.81
CA GLU A 108 12.14 12.52 6.39
C GLU A 108 13.18 12.29 5.31
N GLU A 109 14.07 11.31 5.49
CA GLU A 109 15.12 10.96 4.53
C GLU A 109 14.56 10.68 3.13
N LEU A 110 13.50 9.87 3.02
CA LEU A 110 12.89 9.57 1.73
C LEU A 110 12.22 10.80 1.10
N ILE A 111 11.57 11.65 1.88
CA ILE A 111 10.92 12.87 1.38
C ILE A 111 11.96 13.88 0.87
N ILE A 112 13.00 14.15 1.66
CA ILE A 112 14.07 15.09 1.29
C ILE A 112 14.77 14.63 0.00
N ASN A 113 14.84 13.31 -0.23
CA ASN A 113 15.48 12.73 -1.41
C ASN A 113 14.51 12.48 -2.58
N GLY A 114 13.29 13.01 -2.52
CA GLY A 114 12.41 13.11 -3.68
C GLY A 114 11.10 12.33 -3.64
N ALA A 115 10.77 11.64 -2.54
CA ALA A 115 9.44 11.06 -2.38
C ALA A 115 8.42 12.14 -2.01
N ASP A 116 7.23 12.09 -2.59
CA ASP A 116 6.10 12.95 -2.19
C ASP A 116 5.29 12.32 -1.07
N VAL A 117 5.21 10.99 -1.08
CA VAL A 117 4.44 10.20 -0.12
C VAL A 117 5.30 9.04 0.38
N VAL A 118 5.39 8.86 1.68
CA VAL A 118 6.10 7.72 2.28
C VAL A 118 5.09 6.70 2.80
N LYS A 119 5.28 5.44 2.41
CA LYS A 119 4.42 4.32 2.78
C LYS A 119 4.89 3.72 4.10
N ILE A 120 4.01 3.78 5.13
CA ILE A 120 4.30 3.46 6.53
C ILE A 120 3.69 2.11 6.89
N GLY A 121 4.53 1.16 7.29
CA GLY A 121 4.10 -0.13 7.79
C GLY A 121 5.07 -1.27 7.49
N ILE A 122 5.58 -1.91 8.54
CA ILE A 122 6.34 -3.15 8.48
C ILE A 122 5.67 -4.17 9.39
N GLY A 123 5.13 -5.22 8.79
CA GLY A 123 4.48 -6.32 9.49
C GLY A 123 3.03 -6.14 9.97
N PRO A 124 2.27 -5.06 9.67
CA PRO A 124 0.90 -4.92 10.18
C PRO A 124 -0.13 -5.70 9.36
N GLY A 125 0.21 -6.18 8.18
CA GLY A 125 -0.72 -6.87 7.28
C GLY A 125 -1.32 -8.15 7.91
N SER A 126 -2.58 -8.46 7.59
CA SER A 126 -3.31 -9.59 8.17
C SER A 126 -2.72 -10.98 7.88
N VAL A 127 -1.98 -11.11 6.79
CA VAL A 127 -1.25 -12.33 6.40
C VAL A 127 0.26 -12.19 6.52
N CYS A 128 0.75 -11.07 7.07
CA CYS A 128 2.16 -10.83 7.32
C CYS A 128 2.59 -11.45 8.66
N THR A 129 3.73 -12.12 8.68
CA THR A 129 4.33 -12.72 9.88
C THR A 129 5.71 -12.14 10.19
N THR A 130 6.12 -11.06 9.53
CA THR A 130 7.43 -10.43 9.71
C THR A 130 7.74 -10.15 11.17
N ARG A 131 6.80 -9.54 11.92
CA ARG A 131 7.01 -9.22 13.34
C ARG A 131 7.23 -10.46 14.20
N THR A 132 6.52 -11.55 13.91
CA THR A 132 6.66 -12.83 14.63
C THR A 132 7.96 -13.53 14.26
N MET A 133 8.35 -13.50 12.98
CA MET A 133 9.50 -14.24 12.48
C MET A 133 10.83 -13.52 12.70
N THR A 134 10.82 -12.19 12.71
CA THR A 134 12.04 -11.38 12.76
C THR A 134 12.15 -10.47 13.97
N GLY A 135 11.05 -10.23 14.68
CA GLY A 135 10.96 -9.22 15.75
C GLY A 135 10.96 -7.77 15.24
N VAL A 136 11.02 -7.57 13.92
CA VAL A 136 11.06 -6.23 13.30
C VAL A 136 9.66 -5.67 13.08
N GLY A 137 9.45 -4.41 13.47
CA GLY A 137 8.20 -3.68 13.25
C GLY A 137 7.85 -2.74 14.40
N VAL A 138 6.93 -1.83 14.13
CA VAL A 138 6.39 -0.86 15.10
C VAL A 138 4.87 -0.99 15.11
N PRO A 139 4.18 -0.83 16.26
CA PRO A 139 2.71 -0.78 16.28
C PRO A 139 2.20 0.25 15.27
N GLN A 140 1.28 -0.15 14.40
CA GLN A 140 0.95 0.61 13.19
C GLN A 140 0.45 2.03 13.49
N PHE A 141 -0.40 2.19 14.51
CA PHE A 141 -0.94 3.50 14.85
C PHE A 141 0.15 4.45 15.38
N SER A 142 1.07 3.96 16.21
CA SER A 142 2.23 4.75 16.67
C SER A 142 3.10 5.18 15.50
N ALA A 143 3.43 4.24 14.60
CA ALA A 143 4.21 4.58 13.39
C ALA A 143 3.52 5.64 12.52
N ILE A 144 2.19 5.58 12.38
CA ILE A 144 1.42 6.58 11.62
C ILE A 144 1.57 7.97 12.27
N VAL A 145 1.37 8.08 13.57
CA VAL A 145 1.44 9.37 14.29
C VAL A 145 2.83 9.97 14.18
N ASP A 146 3.86 9.21 14.52
CA ASP A 146 5.24 9.68 14.55
C ASP A 146 5.74 10.06 13.13
N CYS A 147 5.50 9.21 12.15
CA CYS A 147 5.91 9.46 10.76
C CYS A 147 5.09 10.58 10.09
N SER A 148 3.82 10.77 10.49
CA SER A 148 3.01 11.88 9.97
C SER A 148 3.55 13.22 10.41
N ASP A 149 3.95 13.34 11.67
CA ASP A 149 4.55 14.56 12.21
C ASP A 149 5.85 14.91 11.47
N ALA A 150 6.74 13.93 11.34
CA ALA A 150 7.98 14.05 10.59
C ALA A 150 7.75 14.47 9.12
N ALA A 151 6.86 13.80 8.41
CA ALA A 151 6.54 14.11 7.01
C ALA A 151 6.01 15.53 6.85
N ASN A 152 5.11 15.97 7.74
CA ASN A 152 4.58 17.34 7.72
C ASN A 152 5.68 18.38 7.96
N GLY A 153 6.66 18.08 8.81
CA GLY A 153 7.80 18.96 9.09
C GLY A 153 8.66 19.28 7.87
N VAL A 154 8.74 18.35 6.92
CA VAL A 154 9.51 18.49 5.66
C VAL A 154 8.65 18.66 4.41
N GLY A 155 7.34 18.90 4.59
CA GLY A 155 6.41 19.22 3.50
C GLY A 155 5.97 18.02 2.66
N GLY A 156 6.15 16.81 3.16
CA GLY A 156 5.72 15.57 2.50
C GLY A 156 4.43 14.98 3.08
N HIS A 157 4.12 13.77 2.63
CA HIS A 157 2.89 13.06 3.03
C HIS A 157 3.19 11.62 3.44
N ILE A 158 2.28 11.00 4.16
CA ILE A 158 2.35 9.57 4.45
C ILE A 158 1.12 8.80 3.96
N MET A 159 1.35 7.52 3.63
CA MET A 159 0.33 6.53 3.34
C MET A 159 0.43 5.42 4.38
N ALA A 160 -0.60 5.22 5.19
CA ALA A 160 -0.67 4.10 6.13
C ALA A 160 -0.91 2.79 5.34
N ASP A 161 -0.02 1.81 5.48
CA ASP A 161 -0.09 0.56 4.73
C ASP A 161 -0.16 -0.64 5.69
N GLY A 162 -1.30 -1.33 5.63
CA GLY A 162 -1.60 -2.52 6.41
C GLY A 162 -2.21 -2.25 7.79
N GLY A 163 -2.70 -3.32 8.41
CA GLY A 163 -3.31 -3.30 9.75
C GLY A 163 -4.79 -2.93 9.77
N CYS A 164 -5.39 -2.51 8.67
CA CYS A 164 -6.83 -2.23 8.59
C CYS A 164 -7.62 -3.51 8.34
N VAL A 165 -8.55 -3.81 9.24
CA VAL A 165 -9.48 -4.95 9.18
C VAL A 165 -10.93 -4.45 9.11
N HIS A 166 -11.21 -3.31 9.72
CA HIS A 166 -12.52 -2.68 9.78
C HIS A 166 -12.47 -1.22 9.27
N PRO A 167 -13.59 -0.64 8.82
CA PRO A 167 -13.64 0.77 8.43
C PRO A 167 -13.13 1.73 9.50
N GLY A 168 -13.34 1.41 10.78
CA GLY A 168 -12.84 2.20 11.92
C GLY A 168 -11.31 2.25 12.01
N ASP A 169 -10.60 1.24 11.50
CA ASP A 169 -9.13 1.26 11.47
C ASP A 169 -8.62 2.27 10.43
N ILE A 170 -9.32 2.38 9.30
CA ILE A 170 -9.04 3.40 8.28
C ILE A 170 -9.30 4.80 8.85
N ALA A 171 -10.42 4.98 9.57
CA ALA A 171 -10.72 6.25 10.22
C ALA A 171 -9.64 6.63 11.26
N LYS A 172 -9.16 5.67 12.05
CA LYS A 172 -8.05 5.88 12.99
C LYS A 172 -6.76 6.27 12.28
N ALA A 173 -6.44 5.64 11.14
CA ALA A 173 -5.26 6.00 10.36
C ALA A 173 -5.31 7.46 9.89
N PHE A 174 -6.44 7.92 9.35
CA PHE A 174 -6.64 9.33 8.99
C PHE A 174 -6.58 10.25 10.23
N GLY A 175 -7.20 9.86 11.33
CA GLY A 175 -7.14 10.59 12.60
C GLY A 175 -5.73 10.67 13.17
N GLY A 176 -4.89 9.67 12.95
CA GLY A 176 -3.48 9.64 13.31
C GLY A 176 -2.57 10.45 12.39
N GLY A 177 -3.10 11.05 11.32
CA GLY A 177 -2.38 11.94 10.42
C GLY A 177 -2.03 11.35 9.05
N ALA A 178 -2.44 10.12 8.73
CA ALA A 178 -2.24 9.59 7.40
C ALA A 178 -3.00 10.42 6.35
N HIS A 179 -2.35 10.69 5.23
CA HIS A 179 -2.95 11.38 4.09
C HIS A 179 -3.66 10.40 3.14
N MET A 180 -3.19 9.17 3.11
CA MET A 180 -3.72 8.05 2.35
C MET A 180 -3.69 6.79 3.21
N VAL A 181 -4.56 5.82 2.89
CA VAL A 181 -4.57 4.50 3.52
C VAL A 181 -4.58 3.44 2.44
N MET A 182 -3.59 2.55 2.44
CA MET A 182 -3.51 1.40 1.56
C MET A 182 -4.17 0.20 2.23
N ILE A 183 -5.12 -0.40 1.55
CA ILE A 183 -5.85 -1.59 2.01
C ILE A 183 -5.64 -2.74 1.04
N GLY A 184 -5.48 -3.94 1.56
CA GLY A 184 -5.35 -5.17 0.81
C GLY A 184 -6.31 -6.24 1.33
N GLY A 185 -6.10 -6.71 2.56
CA GLY A 185 -6.88 -7.80 3.15
C GLY A 185 -8.40 -7.56 3.21
N MET A 186 -8.83 -6.32 3.39
CA MET A 186 -10.25 -5.96 3.36
C MET A 186 -10.91 -6.23 2.00
N LEU A 187 -10.13 -6.24 0.92
CA LEU A 187 -10.61 -6.47 -0.45
C LEU A 187 -10.37 -7.91 -0.93
N ALA A 188 -9.73 -8.75 -0.12
CA ALA A 188 -9.50 -10.15 -0.47
C ALA A 188 -10.81 -10.94 -0.48
N GLY A 189 -10.92 -11.90 -1.41
CA GLY A 189 -12.08 -12.78 -1.55
C GLY A 189 -13.23 -12.24 -2.38
N HIS A 190 -13.10 -11.05 -2.96
CA HIS A 190 -14.08 -10.49 -3.89
C HIS A 190 -13.85 -10.92 -5.33
N ASP A 191 -14.89 -10.87 -6.15
CA ASP A 191 -14.86 -11.22 -7.58
C ASP A 191 -13.74 -10.49 -8.32
N GLU A 192 -13.56 -9.21 -8.03
CA GLU A 192 -12.61 -8.34 -8.70
C GLU A 192 -11.14 -8.59 -8.29
N SER A 193 -10.88 -9.47 -7.33
CA SER A 193 -9.53 -9.94 -7.02
C SER A 193 -9.07 -11.09 -7.92
N GLU A 194 -9.98 -11.63 -8.74
CA GLU A 194 -9.72 -12.67 -9.77
C GLU A 194 -9.02 -13.92 -9.23
N GLN A 195 -9.21 -14.21 -7.95
CA GLN A 195 -8.67 -15.39 -7.30
C GLN A 195 -9.54 -16.61 -7.61
N PRO A 196 -8.96 -17.78 -7.86
CA PRO A 196 -9.74 -19.01 -8.04
C PRO A 196 -10.62 -19.29 -6.84
N VAL A 197 -11.91 -19.54 -7.08
CA VAL A 197 -12.87 -19.96 -6.05
C VAL A 197 -12.97 -21.48 -6.06
N VAL A 198 -12.64 -22.11 -4.94
CA VAL A 198 -12.74 -23.55 -4.75
C VAL A 198 -13.62 -23.80 -3.52
N ASP A 199 -14.69 -24.54 -3.67
CA ASP A 199 -15.67 -24.84 -2.61
C ASP A 199 -16.17 -23.58 -1.86
N GLY A 200 -16.43 -22.51 -2.60
CA GLY A 200 -16.91 -21.24 -2.06
C GLY A 200 -15.84 -20.47 -1.26
N ARG A 201 -14.58 -20.80 -1.42
CA ARG A 201 -13.45 -20.18 -0.72
C ARG A 201 -12.34 -19.75 -1.68
N VAL A 202 -11.54 -18.79 -1.25
CA VAL A 202 -10.37 -18.29 -1.97
C VAL A 202 -9.12 -18.36 -1.09
N GLU A 203 -7.97 -18.55 -1.70
CA GLU A 203 -6.67 -18.44 -1.02
C GLU A 203 -6.25 -16.99 -0.90
N PHE A 204 -5.82 -16.56 0.29
CA PHE A 204 -5.20 -15.27 0.50
C PHE A 204 -3.86 -15.45 1.22
N TYR A 205 -2.79 -14.89 0.66
CA TYR A 205 -1.44 -15.11 1.15
C TYR A 205 -0.59 -13.82 1.17
N GLY A 206 0.38 -13.81 2.08
CA GLY A 206 1.35 -12.72 2.15
C GLY A 206 2.35 -12.79 1.00
N MET A 207 2.77 -11.63 0.48
CA MET A 207 3.71 -11.55 -0.67
C MET A 207 5.11 -12.11 -0.37
N SER A 208 5.46 -12.28 0.92
CA SER A 208 6.71 -12.91 1.35
C SER A 208 6.52 -14.38 1.78
N SER A 209 5.38 -15.00 1.46
CA SER A 209 5.08 -16.40 1.76
C SER A 209 5.67 -17.37 0.74
N ASP A 210 5.80 -18.64 1.11
CA ASP A 210 6.18 -19.71 0.19
C ASP A 210 5.16 -19.80 -0.96
N ARG A 211 3.87 -19.62 -0.69
CA ARG A 211 2.82 -19.62 -1.71
C ARG A 211 3.01 -18.52 -2.75
N ALA A 212 3.38 -17.31 -2.31
CA ALA A 212 3.67 -16.22 -3.23
C ALA A 212 4.90 -16.53 -4.12
N ARG A 213 5.92 -17.18 -3.56
CA ARG A 213 7.11 -17.62 -4.31
C ARG A 213 6.76 -18.63 -5.39
N GLU A 214 5.92 -19.61 -5.08
CA GLU A 214 5.41 -20.60 -6.04
C GLU A 214 4.65 -19.95 -7.18
N VAL A 215 3.68 -19.07 -6.86
CA VAL A 215 2.83 -18.42 -7.86
C VAL A 215 3.63 -17.46 -8.76
N HIS A 216 4.61 -16.75 -8.19
CA HIS A 216 5.41 -15.75 -8.93
C HIS A 216 6.76 -16.27 -9.43
N GLY A 217 6.99 -17.59 -9.40
CA GLY A 217 8.18 -18.24 -9.97
C GLY A 217 9.51 -17.90 -9.27
N LYS A 218 9.48 -17.42 -8.03
CA LYS A 218 10.70 -17.08 -7.28
C LYS A 218 11.27 -18.32 -6.61
N ARG A 219 12.56 -18.60 -6.84
CA ARG A 219 13.26 -19.68 -6.16
C ARG A 219 13.32 -19.45 -4.64
N LYS A 220 13.18 -20.53 -3.87
CA LYS A 220 13.45 -20.54 -2.44
C LYS A 220 14.98 -20.46 -2.26
N ASP A 221 15.49 -19.35 -1.79
CA ASP A 221 16.94 -19.11 -1.62
C ASP A 221 17.52 -19.77 -0.36
N GLY A 222 16.68 -20.34 0.50
CA GLY A 222 17.07 -20.99 1.75
C GLY A 222 17.61 -20.02 2.83
N TYR A 223 17.91 -18.78 2.47
CA TYR A 223 18.47 -17.78 3.37
C TYR A 223 17.38 -16.99 4.12
N ARG A 224 16.30 -16.65 3.46
CA ARG A 224 15.20 -15.85 4.06
C ARG A 224 14.10 -16.73 4.62
N GLY A 225 13.64 -16.41 5.82
CA GLY A 225 12.46 -17.01 6.44
C GLY A 225 11.19 -16.77 5.64
N ASN A 226 10.16 -17.57 5.91
CA ASN A 226 8.82 -17.32 5.41
C ASN A 226 8.15 -16.27 6.32
N GLU A 227 7.90 -15.08 5.77
CA GLU A 227 7.31 -13.94 6.49
C GLU A 227 5.85 -13.68 6.11
N GLY A 228 5.20 -14.65 5.47
CA GLY A 228 3.78 -14.59 5.12
C GLY A 228 3.08 -15.91 5.35
N ARG A 229 1.81 -15.84 5.74
CA ARG A 229 0.96 -17.02 5.87
C ARG A 229 -0.04 -17.11 4.73
N LEU A 230 -0.45 -18.34 4.44
CA LEU A 230 -1.59 -18.66 3.58
C LEU A 230 -2.82 -18.87 4.47
N ILE A 231 -3.92 -18.22 4.14
CA ILE A 231 -5.23 -18.43 4.77
C ILE A 231 -6.29 -18.66 3.72
N SER A 232 -7.35 -19.36 4.10
CA SER A 232 -8.52 -19.56 3.28
C SER A 232 -9.65 -18.64 3.76
N LEU A 233 -10.18 -17.83 2.86
CA LEU A 233 -11.28 -16.92 3.11
C LEU A 233 -12.55 -17.36 2.40
N PRO A 234 -13.75 -17.09 2.92
CA PRO A 234 -14.97 -17.26 2.16
C PRO A 234 -14.97 -16.33 0.94
N HIS A 235 -15.48 -16.80 -0.18
CA HIS A 235 -15.76 -15.94 -1.33
C HIS A 235 -16.86 -14.95 -0.96
N ARG A 236 -16.68 -13.67 -1.29
CA ARG A 236 -17.49 -12.56 -0.79
C ARG A 236 -18.37 -11.91 -1.87
N GLY A 237 -18.31 -12.42 -3.11
CA GLY A 237 -19.01 -11.81 -4.23
C GLY A 237 -18.42 -10.43 -4.61
N PRO A 238 -19.24 -9.54 -5.20
CA PRO A 238 -18.76 -8.26 -5.69
C PRO A 238 -18.22 -7.35 -4.57
N VAL A 239 -17.22 -6.51 -4.89
CA VAL A 239 -16.55 -5.64 -3.91
C VAL A 239 -17.35 -4.41 -3.51
N GLU A 240 -18.34 -4.02 -4.30
CA GLU A 240 -19.10 -2.77 -4.13
C GLU A 240 -19.68 -2.58 -2.70
N PRO A 241 -20.39 -3.56 -2.10
CA PRO A 241 -20.90 -3.40 -0.73
C PRO A 241 -19.79 -3.14 0.30
N THR A 242 -18.63 -3.80 0.14
CA THR A 242 -17.49 -3.58 1.02
C THR A 242 -16.92 -2.16 0.89
N LEU A 243 -16.87 -1.62 -0.33
CA LEU A 243 -16.43 -0.23 -0.55
C LEU A 243 -17.42 0.77 0.05
N GLU A 244 -18.72 0.52 -0.08
CA GLU A 244 -19.78 1.35 0.52
C GLU A 244 -19.68 1.35 2.06
N ASP A 245 -19.46 0.19 2.69
CA ASP A 245 -19.27 0.06 4.14
C ASP A 245 -18.02 0.81 4.61
N ILE A 246 -16.89 0.68 3.89
CA ILE A 246 -15.66 1.41 4.20
C ILE A 246 -15.90 2.92 4.16
N LEU A 247 -16.48 3.42 3.08
CA LEU A 247 -16.76 4.84 2.90
C LEU A 247 -17.79 5.34 3.91
N GLY A 248 -18.83 4.55 4.19
CA GLY A 248 -19.85 4.83 5.19
C GLY A 248 -19.24 4.98 6.58
N GLY A 249 -18.40 4.03 6.98
CA GLY A 249 -17.72 4.06 8.28
C GLY A 249 -16.81 5.27 8.45
N VAL A 250 -16.01 5.62 7.42
CA VAL A 250 -15.15 6.80 7.45
C VAL A 250 -15.97 8.11 7.50
N ARG A 251 -17.07 8.21 6.75
CA ARG A 251 -17.97 9.37 6.81
C ARG A 251 -18.61 9.53 8.19
N SER A 252 -19.06 8.43 8.78
CA SER A 252 -19.61 8.44 10.15
C SER A 252 -18.57 8.90 11.16
N ALA A 253 -17.32 8.41 11.06
CA ALA A 253 -16.24 8.88 11.93
C ALA A 253 -16.00 10.39 11.78
N CYS A 254 -15.96 10.93 10.55
CA CYS A 254 -15.86 12.37 10.32
C CYS A 254 -16.97 13.13 11.02
N THR A 255 -18.21 12.63 10.95
CA THR A 255 -19.37 13.25 11.61
C THR A 255 -19.21 13.27 13.13
N TYR A 256 -18.81 12.14 13.75
CA TYR A 256 -18.66 12.04 15.19
C TYR A 256 -17.58 12.97 15.75
N ILE A 257 -16.47 13.16 15.04
CA ILE A 257 -15.38 14.03 15.49
C ILE A 257 -15.50 15.49 14.98
N GLY A 258 -16.54 15.81 14.21
CA GLY A 258 -16.75 17.14 13.65
C GLY A 258 -15.81 17.53 12.50
N ALA A 259 -15.15 16.56 11.86
CA ALA A 259 -14.27 16.81 10.72
C ALA A 259 -15.09 16.98 9.43
N ARG A 260 -14.94 18.11 8.73
CA ARG A 260 -15.63 18.37 7.46
C ARG A 260 -14.97 17.71 6.25
N ARG A 261 -13.69 17.40 6.33
CA ARG A 261 -12.87 16.78 5.26
C ARG A 261 -11.93 15.77 5.87
N LEU A 262 -11.51 14.76 5.13
CA LEU A 262 -10.54 13.76 5.58
C LEU A 262 -9.28 14.40 6.17
N LYS A 263 -8.72 15.41 5.51
CA LYS A 263 -7.52 16.11 5.99
C LYS A 263 -7.69 16.85 7.31
N ASP A 264 -8.91 17.04 7.78
CA ASP A 264 -9.18 17.70 9.05
C ASP A 264 -9.29 16.69 10.21
N MET A 265 -9.35 15.38 9.92
CA MET A 265 -9.55 14.34 10.92
C MET A 265 -8.45 14.33 11.99
N ALA A 266 -7.19 14.48 11.61
CA ALA A 266 -6.07 14.52 12.55
C ALA A 266 -6.16 15.70 13.54
N LYS A 267 -6.80 16.80 13.15
CA LYS A 267 -7.01 17.99 14.00
C LYS A 267 -8.22 17.87 14.90
N CYS A 268 -9.18 17.01 14.55
CA CYS A 268 -10.47 16.86 15.25
C CYS A 268 -10.50 15.61 16.15
N ALA A 269 -9.65 14.63 15.89
CA ALA A 269 -9.64 13.37 16.62
C ALA A 269 -8.87 13.47 17.93
N SER A 270 -9.41 12.84 18.98
CA SER A 270 -8.69 12.57 20.21
C SER A 270 -8.59 11.06 20.43
N PHE A 271 -7.43 10.58 20.87
CA PHE A 271 -7.17 9.16 21.10
C PHE A 271 -6.88 8.91 22.58
N VAL A 272 -7.37 7.78 23.06
CA VAL A 272 -7.09 7.30 24.42
C VAL A 272 -6.51 5.88 24.34
N THR A 273 -5.50 5.62 25.15
CA THR A 273 -4.96 4.27 25.31
C THR A 273 -5.89 3.45 26.20
N THR A 274 -6.25 2.26 25.77
CA THR A 274 -7.06 1.33 26.56
C THR A 274 -6.34 -0.01 26.67
N ASN A 275 -6.46 -0.65 27.84
CA ASN A 275 -5.92 -1.99 28.08
C ASN A 275 -6.89 -3.10 27.63
N ASN A 276 -8.13 -2.76 27.34
CA ASN A 276 -9.18 -3.69 26.90
C ASN A 276 -9.56 -3.40 25.46
N VAL A 277 -9.61 -4.45 24.65
CA VAL A 277 -10.24 -4.38 23.31
C VAL A 277 -11.75 -4.40 23.54
N ILE A 278 -12.36 -3.22 23.49
CA ILE A 278 -13.81 -3.09 23.60
C ILE A 278 -14.39 -3.42 22.21
N ASN A 279 -15.32 -4.36 22.19
CA ASN A 279 -16.07 -4.83 21.00
C ASN A 279 -15.22 -5.48 19.89
N ARG A 280 -14.99 -6.76 20.03
CA ARG A 280 -14.69 -7.67 18.92
C ARG A 280 -15.97 -8.34 18.42
#